data_e4e6e38df9e13dad0c41c11204de1ae7
#
_entry.id   e4e6e38df9e13dad0c41c11204de1ae7
#
_cell.length_a   1.000
_cell.length_b   1.000
_cell.length_c   1.000
_cell.angle_alpha   90.00
_cell.angle_beta   90.00
_cell.angle_gamma   90.00
#
_symmetry.space_group_name_H-M   'P 1'
#
loop_
_entity.id
_entity.type
_entity.pdbx_description
1 polymer ?
#
loop_
_entity_poly.entity_id
_entity_poly.type
_entity_poly.pdbx_seq_one_letter_code
_entity_poly.pdbx_strand_id
1 'polypeptide(L)'
;MQTKNDLTKDITFEDFKNEVLNDYTIAVTSRECSLLGRREVLTGKAKFGIFGDGKEVPQLAMAKAFKIGDFRSGYYRDQTFMMAIGELTPQQFFAGLYAHTDIKADPMSAGRQMGGHFSTHSLNEDGTWKNLTNQYNSSSDISPTAAQMPRLLGLAQASKIYRHEKSVQHKSKFSNKGNEVAWGTIGNASTSEG
;
A
#
# COMPACT_ATOMS: atom_id res chain seq x y z
N MET A 1 -21.32 -2.84 -14.13
CA MET A 1 -21.25 -1.82 -15.20
C MET A 1 -21.38 -0.48 -14.50
N GLN A 2 -20.28 0.21 -14.22
CA GLN A 2 -20.31 1.63 -13.89
C GLN A 2 -20.70 2.35 -15.18
N THR A 3 -21.79 3.11 -15.11
CA THR A 3 -22.29 3.86 -16.25
C THR A 3 -21.28 4.91 -16.68
N LYS A 4 -21.13 5.11 -17.98
CA LYS A 4 -20.27 6.11 -18.64
C LYS A 4 -20.41 7.56 -18.09
N ASN A 5 -21.34 7.82 -17.20
CA ASN A 5 -21.62 9.13 -16.63
C ASN A 5 -20.76 9.54 -15.41
N ASP A 6 -19.94 8.62 -14.85
CA ASP A 6 -19.09 8.95 -13.70
C ASP A 6 -17.73 9.58 -14.09
N LEU A 7 -17.39 9.60 -15.38
CA LEU A 7 -16.11 10.11 -15.87
C LEU A 7 -16.12 11.57 -16.34
N THR A 8 -17.27 12.26 -16.23
CA THR A 8 -17.44 13.63 -16.74
C THR A 8 -18.09 14.58 -15.72
N LYS A 9 -17.90 14.35 -14.43
CA LYS A 9 -18.21 15.42 -13.48
C LYS A 9 -17.11 16.46 -13.59
N ASP A 10 -17.42 17.62 -14.10
CA ASP A 10 -16.54 18.77 -14.10
C ASP A 10 -16.12 19.06 -12.66
N ILE A 11 -14.84 18.87 -12.36
CA ILE A 11 -14.25 19.17 -11.05
C ILE A 11 -14.27 20.68 -10.91
N THR A 12 -14.82 21.21 -9.82
CA THR A 12 -14.73 22.64 -9.54
C THR A 12 -13.28 23.06 -9.29
N PHE A 13 -12.97 24.34 -9.50
CA PHE A 13 -11.62 24.85 -9.20
C PHE A 13 -11.24 24.64 -7.72
N GLU A 14 -12.18 24.81 -6.80
CA GLU A 14 -11.91 24.59 -5.37
C GLU A 14 -11.66 23.10 -5.04
N ASP A 15 -12.40 22.18 -5.64
CA ASP A 15 -12.15 20.74 -5.49
C ASP A 15 -10.77 20.37 -6.02
N PHE A 16 -10.42 20.85 -7.22
CA PHE A 16 -9.10 20.65 -7.81
C PHE A 16 -7.98 21.22 -6.93
N LYS A 17 -8.14 22.44 -6.45
CA LYS A 17 -7.17 23.09 -5.57
C LYS A 17 -6.98 22.29 -4.27
N ASN A 18 -8.08 21.86 -3.64
CA ASN A 18 -8.02 21.07 -2.41
C ASN A 18 -7.34 19.73 -2.63
N GLU A 19 -7.61 19.07 -3.77
CA GLU A 19 -6.95 17.82 -4.15
C GLU A 19 -5.44 18.01 -4.34
N VAL A 20 -5.03 19.06 -5.05
CA VAL A 20 -3.61 19.38 -5.27
C VAL A 20 -2.90 19.71 -3.95
N LEU A 21 -3.53 20.48 -3.07
CA LEU A 21 -2.96 20.82 -1.76
C LEU A 21 -2.83 19.58 -0.85
N ASN A 22 -3.81 18.68 -0.89
CA ASN A 22 -3.73 17.41 -0.16
C ASN A 22 -2.59 16.54 -0.69
N ASP A 23 -2.48 16.37 -2.01
CA ASP A 23 -1.41 15.62 -2.64
C ASP A 23 -0.04 16.18 -2.31
N TYR A 24 0.10 17.51 -2.37
CA TYR A 24 1.32 18.20 -2.01
C TYR A 24 1.69 17.95 -0.53
N THR A 25 0.70 18.04 0.36
CA THR A 25 0.91 17.79 1.80
C THR A 25 1.40 16.37 2.04
N ILE A 26 0.78 15.37 1.42
CA ILE A 26 1.20 13.97 1.54
C ILE A 26 2.61 13.76 0.96
N ALA A 27 2.88 14.34 -0.22
CA ALA A 27 4.19 14.23 -0.85
C ALA A 27 5.32 14.82 0.02
N VAL A 28 5.11 16.04 0.55
CA VAL A 28 6.08 16.70 1.43
C VAL A 28 6.24 15.92 2.73
N THR A 29 5.15 15.50 3.37
CA THR A 29 5.19 14.70 4.60
C THR A 29 6.00 13.42 4.40
N SER A 30 5.74 12.69 3.33
CA SER A 30 6.47 11.46 2.99
C SER A 30 7.96 11.75 2.72
N ARG A 31 8.27 12.83 2.00
CA ARG A 31 9.63 13.27 1.73
C ARG A 31 10.38 13.59 3.02
N GLU A 32 9.77 14.37 3.91
CA GLU A 32 10.38 14.74 5.19
C GLU A 32 10.59 13.51 6.09
N CYS A 33 9.65 12.56 6.10
CA CYS A 33 9.84 11.28 6.78
C CYS A 33 11.08 10.54 6.24
N SER A 34 11.31 10.54 4.93
CA SER A 34 12.49 9.91 4.32
C SER A 34 13.78 10.61 4.73
N LEU A 35 13.81 11.93 4.65
CA LEU A 35 15.01 12.74 4.99
C LEU A 35 15.37 12.60 6.47
N LEU A 36 14.37 12.71 7.34
CA LEU A 36 14.56 12.55 8.79
C LEU A 36 14.97 11.11 9.11
N GLY A 37 14.27 10.11 8.56
CA GLY A 37 14.59 8.70 8.78
C GLY A 37 16.01 8.35 8.35
N ARG A 38 16.47 8.85 7.21
CA ARG A 38 17.86 8.69 6.74
C ARG A 38 18.85 9.28 7.74
N ARG A 39 18.58 10.48 8.26
CA ARG A 39 19.43 11.11 9.29
C ARG A 39 19.50 10.26 10.56
N GLU A 40 18.36 9.70 11.00
CA GLU A 40 18.31 8.84 12.19
C GLU A 40 19.13 7.54 12.00
N VAL A 41 19.13 6.97 10.80
CA VAL A 41 19.96 5.81 10.47
C VAL A 41 21.44 6.19 10.41
N LEU A 42 21.80 7.27 9.71
CA LEU A 42 23.20 7.72 9.57
C LEU A 42 23.83 8.12 10.90
N THR A 43 23.04 8.62 11.86
CA THR A 43 23.48 8.95 13.22
C THR A 43 23.45 7.76 14.18
N GLY A 44 23.08 6.56 13.72
CA GLY A 44 23.05 5.33 14.50
C GLY A 44 21.88 5.21 15.50
N LYS A 45 20.93 6.14 15.49
CA LYS A 45 19.73 6.08 16.33
C LYS A 45 18.74 5.02 15.86
N ALA A 46 18.56 4.90 14.55
CA ALA A 46 17.87 3.77 13.95
C ALA A 46 18.90 2.83 13.29
N LYS A 47 18.65 1.52 13.34
CA LYS A 47 19.65 0.54 12.90
C LYS A 47 19.62 0.27 11.40
N PHE A 48 18.46 0.42 10.77
CA PHE A 48 18.27 0.17 9.35
C PHE A 48 17.05 0.97 8.85
N GLY A 49 17.09 1.43 7.61
CA GLY A 49 15.97 2.08 6.96
C GLY A 49 16.12 2.10 5.45
N ILE A 50 15.00 1.93 4.78
CA ILE A 50 14.86 2.08 3.33
C ILE A 50 13.81 3.17 3.09
N PHE A 51 14.15 4.13 2.22
CA PHE A 51 13.34 5.34 2.08
C PHE A 51 12.89 5.52 0.63
N GLY A 52 11.66 6.05 0.49
CA GLY A 52 10.96 6.20 -0.79
C GLY A 52 11.10 7.57 -1.44
N ASP A 53 11.97 8.44 -0.95
CA ASP A 53 12.13 9.79 -1.49
C ASP A 53 12.45 9.80 -3.00
N GLY A 54 11.82 10.74 -3.72
CA GLY A 54 11.90 10.83 -5.17
C GLY A 54 10.83 10.04 -5.93
N LYS A 55 9.93 9.36 -5.23
CA LYS A 55 8.86 8.51 -5.82
C LYS A 55 7.45 8.96 -5.44
N GLU A 56 7.31 10.17 -4.89
CA GLU A 56 6.06 10.65 -4.33
C GLU A 56 4.97 10.80 -5.39
N VAL A 57 5.27 11.47 -6.49
CA VAL A 57 4.27 11.79 -7.52
C VAL A 57 3.65 10.55 -8.17
N PRO A 58 4.42 9.56 -8.66
CA PRO A 58 3.82 8.35 -9.22
C PRO A 58 3.03 7.53 -8.20
N GLN A 59 3.42 7.56 -6.93
CA GLN A 59 2.70 6.85 -5.87
C GLN A 59 1.37 7.53 -5.53
N LEU A 60 1.30 8.85 -5.54
CA LEU A 60 0.04 9.60 -5.42
C LEU A 60 -0.90 9.30 -6.59
N ALA A 61 -0.38 9.30 -7.81
CA ALA A 61 -1.18 8.96 -9.00
C ALA A 61 -1.73 7.52 -8.92
N MET A 62 -0.92 6.57 -8.47
CA MET A 62 -1.36 5.19 -8.26
C MET A 62 -2.45 5.10 -7.17
N ALA A 63 -2.29 5.82 -6.06
CA ALA A 63 -3.25 5.82 -4.97
C ALA A 63 -4.65 6.30 -5.41
N LYS A 64 -4.73 7.29 -6.33
CA LYS A 64 -6.00 7.76 -6.89
C LYS A 64 -6.73 6.72 -7.71
N ALA A 65 -6.01 5.78 -8.33
CA ALA A 65 -6.59 4.72 -9.13
C ALA A 65 -6.89 3.44 -8.31
N PHE A 66 -6.26 3.28 -7.15
CA PHE A 66 -6.42 2.14 -6.25
C PHE A 66 -7.73 2.22 -5.49
N LYS A 67 -8.55 1.18 -5.55
CA LYS A 67 -9.90 1.17 -4.98
C LYS A 67 -10.00 0.22 -3.80
N ILE A 68 -10.98 0.48 -2.93
CA ILE A 68 -11.38 -0.48 -1.90
C ILE A 68 -11.73 -1.82 -2.56
N GLY A 69 -11.19 -2.90 -2.02
CA GLY A 69 -11.29 -4.24 -2.57
C GLY A 69 -10.13 -4.65 -3.48
N ASP A 70 -9.38 -3.70 -4.05
CA ASP A 70 -8.18 -3.99 -4.82
C ASP A 70 -7.06 -4.58 -3.93
N PHE A 71 -6.14 -5.29 -4.55
CA PHE A 71 -5.01 -5.92 -3.89
C PHE A 71 -3.69 -5.31 -4.36
N ARG A 72 -2.80 -5.02 -3.42
CA ARG A 72 -1.44 -4.61 -3.69
C ARG A 72 -0.45 -5.71 -3.30
N SER A 73 0.50 -5.99 -4.19
CA SER A 73 1.76 -6.68 -3.88
C SER A 73 2.89 -5.71 -4.18
N GLY A 74 3.25 -4.92 -3.18
CA GLY A 74 4.02 -3.72 -3.35
C GLY A 74 5.49 -3.86 -3.03
N TYR A 75 6.13 -2.72 -3.08
CA TYR A 75 7.56 -2.52 -2.93
C TYR A 75 7.84 -1.73 -1.64
N TYR A 76 8.89 -2.06 -0.94
CA TYR A 76 9.23 -1.48 0.38
C TYR A 76 9.53 0.03 0.37
N ARG A 77 9.49 0.70 -0.77
CA ARG A 77 9.57 2.17 -0.89
C ARG A 77 8.23 2.85 -1.17
N ASP A 78 7.13 2.13 -1.07
CA ASP A 78 5.78 2.66 -1.38
C ASP A 78 5.15 3.41 -0.20
N GLN A 79 5.94 4.06 0.65
CA GLN A 79 5.46 4.78 1.82
C GLN A 79 4.47 5.91 1.48
N THR A 80 4.73 6.66 0.40
CA THR A 80 3.83 7.74 -0.04
C THR A 80 2.49 7.18 -0.47
N PHE A 81 2.48 6.06 -1.19
CA PHE A 81 1.25 5.36 -1.57
C PHE A 81 0.45 4.94 -0.33
N MET A 82 1.10 4.33 0.67
CA MET A 82 0.43 3.89 1.90
C MET A 82 -0.11 5.07 2.71
N MET A 83 0.60 6.20 2.73
CA MET A 83 0.10 7.44 3.34
C MET A 83 -1.11 8.00 2.57
N ALA A 84 -1.07 7.96 1.25
CA ALA A 84 -2.13 8.50 0.39
C ALA A 84 -3.44 7.72 0.50
N ILE A 85 -3.38 6.41 0.70
CA ILE A 85 -4.58 5.59 0.94
C ILE A 85 -5.01 5.56 2.42
N GLY A 86 -4.30 6.27 3.31
CA GLY A 86 -4.63 6.38 4.74
C GLY A 86 -4.20 5.19 5.61
N GLU A 87 -3.40 4.28 5.09
CA GLU A 87 -2.95 3.06 5.78
C GLU A 87 -1.58 3.22 6.46
N LEU A 88 -0.97 4.40 6.41
CA LEU A 88 0.29 4.72 7.07
C LEU A 88 0.29 6.16 7.57
N THR A 89 0.61 6.36 8.85
CA THR A 89 0.89 7.68 9.41
C THR A 89 2.40 7.90 9.60
N PRO A 90 2.87 9.16 9.72
CA PRO A 90 4.26 9.45 10.09
C PRO A 90 4.68 8.78 11.40
N GLN A 91 3.79 8.73 12.41
CA GLN A 91 4.06 8.06 13.67
C GLN A 91 4.32 6.56 13.48
N GLN A 92 3.48 5.89 12.70
CA GLN A 92 3.64 4.46 12.39
C GLN A 92 4.90 4.19 11.56
N PHE A 93 5.23 5.09 10.63
CA PHE A 93 6.48 5.03 9.87
C PHE A 93 7.71 5.04 10.80
N PHE A 94 7.77 5.97 11.74
CA PHE A 94 8.86 6.04 12.70
C PHE A 94 8.82 4.91 13.74
N ALA A 95 7.63 4.46 14.15
CA ALA A 95 7.51 3.29 15.03
C ALA A 95 8.12 2.05 14.36
N GLY A 96 7.83 1.80 13.08
CA GLY A 96 8.48 0.75 12.30
C GLY A 96 9.99 0.94 12.15
N LEU A 97 10.45 2.18 11.91
CA LEU A 97 11.87 2.50 11.79
C LEU A 97 12.67 2.22 13.07
N TYR A 98 12.08 2.49 14.24
CA TYR A 98 12.69 2.24 15.55
C TYR A 98 12.37 0.85 16.13
N ALA A 99 11.70 -0.01 15.36
CA ALA A 99 11.29 -1.35 15.80
C ALA A 99 10.46 -1.32 17.10
N HIS A 100 9.48 -0.43 17.16
CA HIS A 100 8.60 -0.32 18.33
C HIS A 100 7.77 -1.58 18.51
N THR A 101 7.76 -2.14 19.72
CA THR A 101 7.16 -3.46 19.99
C THR A 101 5.66 -3.45 20.28
N ASP A 102 5.07 -2.28 20.44
CA ASP A 102 3.62 -2.14 20.64
C ASP A 102 2.89 -2.17 19.28
N ILE A 103 1.96 -3.11 19.12
CA ILE A 103 1.13 -3.26 17.92
C ILE A 103 0.24 -2.04 17.64
N LYS A 104 -0.05 -1.21 18.63
CA LYS A 104 -0.81 0.03 18.43
C LYS A 104 0.06 1.12 17.80
N ALA A 105 1.34 1.13 18.11
CA ALA A 105 2.29 2.09 17.54
C ALA A 105 2.80 1.65 16.16
N ASP A 106 3.18 0.37 16.01
CA ASP A 106 3.54 -0.27 14.74
C ASP A 106 2.53 -1.38 14.40
N PRO A 107 1.39 -1.05 13.82
CA PRO A 107 0.34 -2.02 13.52
C PRO A 107 0.74 -3.04 12.45
N MET A 108 1.78 -2.77 11.68
CA MET A 108 2.22 -3.65 10.59
C MET A 108 3.05 -4.82 11.08
N SER A 109 3.93 -4.61 12.08
CA SER A 109 4.85 -5.65 12.50
C SER A 109 5.13 -5.72 14.00
N ALA A 110 4.78 -4.71 14.79
CA ALA A 110 5.18 -4.59 16.20
C ALA A 110 6.71 -4.81 16.37
N GLY A 111 7.49 -4.15 15.53
CA GLY A 111 8.95 -4.22 15.56
C GLY A 111 9.57 -5.52 15.04
N ARG A 112 8.78 -6.45 14.47
CA ARG A 112 9.28 -7.77 14.01
C ARG A 112 9.83 -7.78 12.60
N GLN A 113 9.58 -6.71 11.82
CA GLN A 113 10.11 -6.55 10.47
C GLN A 113 10.94 -5.27 10.38
N MET A 114 11.80 -5.19 9.36
CA MET A 114 12.49 -3.96 9.04
C MET A 114 11.51 -2.88 8.60
N GLY A 115 11.80 -1.62 8.90
CA GLY A 115 11.01 -0.50 8.41
C GLY A 115 10.82 -0.54 6.89
N GLY A 116 9.65 -0.12 6.42
CA GLY A 116 9.28 -0.15 5.01
C GLY A 116 8.55 -1.43 4.54
N HIS A 117 8.24 -2.35 5.46
CA HIS A 117 7.46 -3.56 5.14
C HIS A 117 5.97 -3.33 5.43
N PHE A 118 5.36 -2.54 4.57
CA PHE A 118 3.97 -2.12 4.74
C PHE A 118 2.99 -3.25 4.42
N SER A 119 1.89 -3.31 5.18
CA SER A 119 0.83 -4.29 4.99
C SER A 119 -0.48 -3.82 5.62
N THR A 120 -1.59 -4.43 5.19
CA THR A 120 -2.88 -4.33 5.88
C THR A 120 -3.25 -5.69 6.47
N HIS A 121 -3.97 -5.69 7.59
CA HIS A 121 -4.40 -6.93 8.24
C HIS A 121 -5.63 -7.53 7.53
N SER A 122 -5.53 -8.80 7.17
CA SER A 122 -6.63 -9.57 6.57
C SER A 122 -7.50 -10.29 7.60
N LEU A 123 -7.03 -10.40 8.85
CA LEU A 123 -7.73 -11.06 9.95
C LEU A 123 -8.15 -10.07 11.02
N ASN A 124 -9.25 -10.38 11.69
CA ASN A 124 -9.66 -9.78 12.95
C ASN A 124 -8.81 -10.32 14.11
N GLU A 125 -8.91 -9.71 15.30
CA GLU A 125 -8.18 -10.13 16.49
C GLU A 125 -8.53 -11.56 16.94
N ASP A 126 -9.75 -12.01 16.66
CA ASP A 126 -10.23 -13.38 16.93
C ASP A 126 -9.77 -14.42 15.89
N GLY A 127 -8.95 -14.03 14.91
CA GLY A 127 -8.46 -14.88 13.85
C GLY A 127 -9.44 -15.11 12.69
N THR A 128 -10.62 -14.54 12.72
CA THR A 128 -11.57 -14.62 11.60
C THR A 128 -11.18 -13.68 10.46
N TRP A 129 -11.57 -14.04 9.24
CA TRP A 129 -11.33 -13.21 8.06
C TRP A 129 -12.15 -11.93 8.09
N LYS A 130 -11.48 -10.80 7.86
CA LYS A 130 -12.13 -9.55 7.51
C LYS A 130 -12.84 -9.65 6.15
N ASN A 131 -13.72 -8.70 5.89
CA ASN A 131 -14.27 -8.56 4.54
C ASN A 131 -13.28 -7.77 3.67
N LEU A 132 -12.49 -8.48 2.88
CA LEU A 132 -11.45 -7.88 2.04
C LEU A 132 -12.01 -7.02 0.90
N THR A 133 -13.31 -7.14 0.59
CA THR A 133 -13.96 -6.28 -0.43
C THR A 133 -14.29 -4.88 0.10
N ASN A 134 -14.17 -4.66 1.41
CA ASN A 134 -14.52 -3.40 2.08
C ASN A 134 -13.29 -2.65 2.65
N GLN A 135 -12.09 -3.08 2.29
CA GLN A 135 -10.85 -2.43 2.74
C GLN A 135 -9.83 -2.35 1.61
N TYR A 136 -8.81 -1.55 1.78
CA TYR A 136 -7.59 -1.63 0.99
C TYR A 136 -6.80 -2.88 1.38
N ASN A 137 -6.34 -3.67 0.42
CA ASN A 137 -5.59 -4.89 0.71
C ASN A 137 -4.16 -4.75 0.22
N SER A 138 -3.24 -4.63 1.15
CA SER A 138 -1.81 -4.61 0.87
C SER A 138 -1.18 -5.86 1.49
N SER A 139 -0.68 -6.76 0.66
CA SER A 139 0.14 -7.86 1.14
C SER A 139 1.43 -7.31 1.74
N SER A 140 1.94 -7.95 2.79
CA SER A 140 3.20 -7.53 3.41
C SER A 140 4.31 -7.42 2.38
N ASP A 141 4.99 -6.28 2.37
CA ASP A 141 6.15 -6.09 1.52
C ASP A 141 7.26 -7.08 1.93
N ILE A 142 8.07 -7.48 0.97
CA ILE A 142 9.13 -8.46 1.18
C ILE A 142 10.46 -7.90 0.71
N SER A 143 11.52 -8.24 1.45
CA SER A 143 12.87 -7.74 1.19
C SER A 143 13.53 -8.29 -0.08
N PRO A 144 13.33 -9.57 -0.48
CA PRO A 144 13.90 -10.09 -1.71
C PRO A 144 13.44 -9.28 -2.92
N THR A 145 14.41 -8.84 -3.69
CA THR A 145 14.21 -7.96 -4.85
C THR A 145 13.32 -8.63 -5.89
N ALA A 146 12.25 -7.95 -6.31
CA ALA A 146 11.21 -8.42 -7.24
C ALA A 146 10.34 -9.59 -6.74
N ALA A 147 10.51 -10.12 -5.54
CA ALA A 147 9.72 -11.27 -5.04
C ALA A 147 8.21 -10.95 -4.89
N GLN A 148 7.81 -9.69 -4.88
CA GLN A 148 6.41 -9.28 -4.93
C GLN A 148 5.73 -9.61 -6.28
N MET A 149 6.48 -9.78 -7.36
CA MET A 149 5.93 -9.98 -8.70
C MET A 149 5.24 -11.35 -8.88
N PRO A 150 5.81 -12.49 -8.44
CA PRO A 150 5.09 -13.76 -8.44
C PRO A 150 3.80 -13.72 -7.62
N ARG A 151 3.81 -13.06 -6.47
CA ARG A 151 2.60 -12.88 -5.66
C ARG A 151 1.56 -12.03 -6.37
N LEU A 152 1.98 -10.96 -7.06
CA LEU A 152 1.09 -10.14 -7.88
C LEU A 152 0.36 -10.98 -8.94
N LEU A 153 1.09 -11.86 -9.62
CA LEU A 153 0.52 -12.79 -10.59
C LEU A 153 -0.51 -13.72 -9.92
N GLY A 154 -0.20 -14.23 -8.72
CA GLY A 154 -1.11 -15.07 -7.94
C GLY A 154 -2.40 -14.34 -7.55
N LEU A 155 -2.31 -13.07 -7.13
CA LEU A 155 -3.47 -12.23 -6.82
C LEU A 155 -4.35 -12.01 -8.06
N ALA A 156 -3.76 -11.69 -9.19
CA ALA A 156 -4.47 -11.52 -10.46
C ALA A 156 -5.13 -12.82 -10.92
N GLN A 157 -4.45 -13.96 -10.76
CA GLN A 157 -5.00 -15.28 -11.07
C GLN A 157 -6.17 -15.64 -10.14
N ALA A 158 -6.08 -15.31 -8.86
CA ALA A 158 -7.19 -15.50 -7.91
C ALA A 158 -8.43 -14.72 -8.34
N SER A 159 -8.29 -13.43 -8.70
CA SER A 159 -9.39 -12.61 -9.21
C SER A 159 -10.02 -13.23 -10.46
N LYS A 160 -9.19 -13.78 -11.38
CA LYS A 160 -9.68 -14.49 -12.56
C LYS A 160 -10.46 -15.74 -12.20
N ILE A 161 -10.01 -16.52 -11.20
CA ILE A 161 -10.72 -17.72 -10.71
C ILE A 161 -12.08 -17.32 -10.12
N TYR A 162 -12.13 -16.28 -9.25
CA TYR A 162 -13.40 -15.80 -8.69
C TYR A 162 -14.39 -15.33 -9.76
N ARG A 163 -13.91 -14.84 -10.88
CA ARG A 163 -14.75 -14.41 -12.01
C ARG A 163 -15.36 -15.57 -12.76
N HIS A 164 -14.65 -16.68 -12.94
CA HIS A 164 -15.05 -17.75 -13.83
C HIS A 164 -15.56 -19.01 -13.08
N GLU A 165 -15.08 -19.28 -11.87
CA GLU A 165 -15.41 -20.49 -11.13
C GLU A 165 -16.60 -20.31 -10.19
N LYS A 166 -17.75 -20.87 -10.55
CA LYS A 166 -19.00 -20.78 -9.76
C LYS A 166 -18.85 -21.34 -8.35
N SER A 167 -17.99 -22.35 -8.16
CA SER A 167 -17.77 -23.02 -6.88
C SER A 167 -17.23 -22.11 -5.78
N VAL A 168 -16.54 -21.01 -6.14
CA VAL A 168 -15.96 -20.06 -5.18
C VAL A 168 -16.67 -18.72 -5.13
N GLN A 169 -17.61 -18.44 -6.03
CA GLN A 169 -18.31 -17.14 -6.10
C GLN A 169 -19.13 -16.82 -4.83
N HIS A 170 -19.50 -17.83 -4.04
CA HIS A 170 -20.19 -17.64 -2.75
C HIS A 170 -19.29 -17.01 -1.67
N LYS A 171 -17.97 -16.99 -1.87
CA LYS A 171 -16.99 -16.46 -0.91
C LYS A 171 -16.83 -14.93 -1.06
N SER A 172 -17.94 -14.21 -0.88
CA SER A 172 -18.04 -12.76 -1.12
C SER A 172 -17.15 -11.87 -0.23
N LYS A 173 -16.59 -12.40 0.86
CA LYS A 173 -15.62 -11.67 1.70
C LYS A 173 -14.25 -11.49 1.04
N PHE A 174 -13.90 -12.28 0.04
CA PHE A 174 -12.57 -12.33 -0.56
C PHE A 174 -12.47 -11.64 -1.91
N SER A 175 -13.59 -11.54 -2.62
CA SER A 175 -13.60 -11.00 -3.97
C SER A 175 -14.98 -10.43 -4.32
N ASN A 176 -14.98 -9.34 -5.04
CA ASN A 176 -16.18 -8.80 -5.67
C ASN A 176 -16.34 -9.38 -7.08
N LYS A 177 -16.59 -10.68 -7.13
CA LYS A 177 -16.76 -11.46 -8.39
C LYS A 177 -15.57 -11.31 -9.36
N GLY A 178 -14.36 -11.15 -8.82
CA GLY A 178 -13.14 -11.00 -9.62
C GLY A 178 -13.00 -9.63 -10.31
N ASN A 179 -13.69 -8.59 -9.82
CA ASN A 179 -13.59 -7.24 -10.40
C ASN A 179 -12.49 -6.39 -9.78
N GLU A 180 -11.90 -6.82 -8.69
CA GLU A 180 -10.74 -6.19 -8.07
C GLU A 180 -9.52 -6.27 -8.98
N VAL A 181 -8.66 -5.26 -8.87
CA VAL A 181 -7.40 -5.18 -9.60
C VAL A 181 -6.24 -5.57 -8.69
N ALA A 182 -5.28 -6.32 -9.22
CA ALA A 182 -4.03 -6.60 -8.55
C ALA A 182 -2.96 -5.59 -9.00
N TRP A 183 -2.47 -4.80 -8.05
CA TRP A 183 -1.50 -3.72 -8.26
C TRP A 183 -0.12 -4.13 -7.77
N GLY A 184 0.92 -3.73 -8.50
CA GLY A 184 2.30 -3.98 -8.10
C GLY A 184 3.22 -2.85 -8.51
N THR A 185 4.22 -2.63 -7.68
CA THR A 185 5.33 -1.71 -7.95
C THR A 185 6.63 -2.49 -7.92
N ILE A 186 7.58 -2.09 -8.74
CA ILE A 186 8.89 -2.72 -8.85
C ILE A 186 9.96 -1.66 -8.97
N GLY A 187 11.09 -1.88 -8.30
CA GLY A 187 12.26 -1.02 -8.48
C GLY A 187 12.91 -1.28 -9.84
N ASN A 188 13.50 -0.25 -10.44
CA ASN A 188 14.15 -0.35 -11.75
C ASN A 188 15.29 -1.39 -11.78
N ALA A 189 16.11 -1.47 -10.74
CA ALA A 189 17.16 -2.48 -10.64
C ALA A 189 16.61 -3.90 -10.43
N SER A 190 15.42 -4.02 -9.85
CA SER A 190 14.80 -5.31 -9.55
C SER A 190 14.51 -6.16 -10.79
N THR A 191 14.42 -5.54 -11.96
CA THR A 191 14.18 -6.25 -13.23
C THR A 191 15.38 -7.07 -13.70
N SER A 192 16.55 -6.84 -13.12
CA SER A 192 17.79 -7.56 -13.43
C SER A 192 18.37 -8.35 -12.26
N GLU A 193 17.77 -8.30 -11.07
CA GLU A 193 18.30 -8.92 -9.85
C GLU A 193 17.61 -10.23 -9.48
N GLY A 194 16.38 -10.41 -9.87
CA GLY A 194 15.57 -11.55 -9.46
C GLY A 194 15.09 -12.38 -10.62
#